data_60c1c861834ae13c37829fac2fdd6e7c
#
_entry.id   60c1c861834ae13c37829fac2fdd6e7c
#
_cell.length_a   1.000
_cell.length_b   1.000
_cell.length_c   1.000
_cell.angle_alpha   90.00
_cell.angle_beta   90.00
_cell.angle_gamma   90.00
#
_symmetry.space_group_name_H-M   'P 1'
#
loop_
_entity.id
_entity.type
_entity.pdbx_description
1 polymer ?
#
loop_
_entity_poly.entity_id
_entity_poly.type
_entity_poly.pdbx_seq_one_letter_code
_entity_poly.pdbx_strand_id
1 'polypeptide(L)'
;SFPTRRSSDLDNPDRTTGFKDLIVYRLAETYLMAAEAYMRRDGGMSTDALRCYNKTWERAGNDKFAGPLTQDILLDEYARELNFEGVRWPLLKRLGLLGERVKAHYGETKAENPYLDKDYAECRTSFVVGKHECWPIPQEQIDLMGKENFPQNENWY
;
A
#
# COMPACT_ATOMS: atom_id res chain seq x y z
N SER A 1 -0.41 -3.99 19.86
CA SER A 1 -1.74 -3.65 20.38
C SER A 1 -2.31 -2.54 19.52
N PHE A 2 -3.49 -2.75 18.95
CA PHE A 2 -4.23 -1.66 18.32
C PHE A 2 -4.46 -0.56 19.33
N PRO A 3 -4.27 0.71 18.97
CA PRO A 3 -4.55 1.81 19.88
C PRO A 3 -6.03 1.76 20.25
N THR A 4 -6.33 1.44 21.50
CA THR A 4 -7.69 1.50 22.02
C THR A 4 -8.19 2.94 21.91
N ARG A 5 -9.41 3.14 21.42
CA ARG A 5 -10.08 4.44 21.46
C ARG A 5 -9.99 5.00 22.88
N ARG A 6 -9.52 6.23 23.02
CA ARG A 6 -9.63 6.93 24.30
C ARG A 6 -11.11 7.18 24.60
N SER A 7 -11.49 7.14 25.88
CA SER A 7 -12.87 7.43 26.33
C SER A 7 -13.39 8.78 25.84
N SER A 8 -12.51 9.78 25.68
CA SER A 8 -12.82 11.08 25.10
C SER A 8 -13.28 11.05 23.63
N ASP A 9 -12.97 9.97 22.89
CA ASP A 9 -13.47 9.78 21.51
C ASP A 9 -14.94 9.31 21.48
N LEU A 10 -15.47 8.90 22.64
CA LEU A 10 -16.84 8.40 22.79
C LEU A 10 -17.84 9.49 23.21
N ASP A 11 -17.33 10.63 23.70
CA ASP A 11 -18.16 11.69 24.27
C ASP A 11 -18.91 12.53 23.20
N ASN A 12 -18.58 12.36 21.92
CA ASN A 12 -19.30 13.00 20.84
C ASN A 12 -19.33 12.13 19.58
N PRO A 13 -20.39 11.30 19.40
CA PRO A 13 -20.52 10.41 18.24
C PRO A 13 -20.67 11.15 16.90
N ASP A 14 -21.04 12.42 16.91
CA ASP A 14 -21.26 13.23 15.71
C ASP A 14 -19.98 13.90 15.18
N ARG A 15 -18.84 13.72 15.84
CA ARG A 15 -17.58 14.28 15.36
C ARG A 15 -17.01 13.49 14.19
N THR A 16 -16.91 14.16 13.08
CA THR A 16 -16.20 13.66 11.87
C THR A 16 -14.68 13.76 11.97
N THR A 17 -14.16 14.50 12.95
CA THR A 17 -12.72 14.72 13.18
C THR A 17 -12.25 13.99 14.44
N GLY A 18 -11.26 13.11 14.30
CA GLY A 18 -10.58 12.46 15.42
C GLY A 18 -9.49 13.34 16.01
N PHE A 19 -9.17 13.12 17.31
CA PHE A 19 -8.05 13.80 18.01
C PHE A 19 -6.75 13.00 17.98
N LYS A 20 -6.73 11.87 17.26
CA LYS A 20 -5.52 11.04 17.18
C LYS A 20 -4.62 11.57 16.08
N ASP A 21 -3.33 11.63 16.41
CA ASP A 21 -2.31 11.89 15.42
C ASP A 21 -2.32 10.81 14.33
N LEU A 22 -2.21 11.23 13.08
CA LEU A 22 -2.02 10.32 11.96
C LEU A 22 -0.56 9.84 11.99
N ILE A 23 -0.38 8.54 12.06
CA ILE A 23 0.95 7.93 11.94
C ILE A 23 1.34 7.98 10.47
N VAL A 24 2.33 8.82 10.13
CA VAL A 24 2.83 8.97 8.76
C VAL A 24 3.83 7.87 8.43
N TYR A 25 4.75 7.57 9.37
CA TYR A 25 5.75 6.51 9.26
C TYR A 25 5.90 5.77 10.58
N ARG A 26 6.17 4.48 10.50
CA ARG A 26 6.49 3.67 11.69
C ARG A 26 7.63 2.70 11.43
N LEU A 27 8.25 2.24 12.50
CA LEU A 27 9.46 1.42 12.46
C LEU A 27 9.31 0.12 11.64
N ALA A 28 8.11 -0.45 11.60
CA ALA A 28 7.84 -1.64 10.77
C ALA A 28 8.09 -1.38 9.28
N GLU A 29 7.62 -0.25 8.76
CA GLU A 29 7.90 0.15 7.38
C GLU A 29 9.40 0.32 7.13
N THR A 30 10.12 0.95 8.06
CA THR A 30 11.58 1.12 7.99
C THR A 30 12.29 -0.23 7.92
N TYR A 31 11.88 -1.22 8.72
CA TYR A 31 12.45 -2.57 8.66
C TYR A 31 12.18 -3.26 7.33
N LEU A 32 10.97 -3.15 6.78
CA LEU A 32 10.62 -3.74 5.50
C LEU A 32 11.37 -3.06 4.33
N MET A 33 11.53 -1.73 4.37
CA MET A 33 12.39 -1.02 3.41
C MET A 33 13.86 -1.46 3.49
N ALA A 34 14.38 -1.64 4.70
CA ALA A 34 15.74 -2.13 4.91
C ALA A 34 15.88 -3.57 4.40
N ALA A 35 14.89 -4.43 4.67
CA ALA A 35 14.87 -5.81 4.16
C ALA A 35 14.91 -5.84 2.63
N GLU A 36 14.10 -4.98 1.96
CA GLU A 36 14.11 -4.82 0.50
C GLU A 36 15.48 -4.36 -0.01
N ALA A 37 16.07 -3.35 0.62
CA ALA A 37 17.37 -2.82 0.21
C ALA A 37 18.48 -3.87 0.33
N TYR A 38 18.55 -4.60 1.43
CA TYR A 38 19.52 -5.66 1.62
C TYR A 38 19.27 -6.85 0.68
N MET A 39 18.00 -7.23 0.47
CA MET A 39 17.65 -8.27 -0.50
C MET A 39 18.10 -7.91 -1.92
N ARG A 40 17.91 -6.65 -2.34
CA ARG A 40 18.34 -6.19 -3.67
C ARG A 40 19.85 -6.12 -3.82
N ARG A 41 20.56 -5.78 -2.75
CA ARG A 41 22.02 -5.67 -2.75
C ARG A 41 22.71 -7.03 -2.70
N ASP A 42 22.26 -7.91 -1.79
CA ASP A 42 22.99 -9.11 -1.40
C ASP A 42 22.24 -10.42 -1.72
N GLY A 43 21.03 -10.33 -2.28
CA GLY A 43 20.17 -11.47 -2.55
C GLY A 43 19.24 -11.85 -1.41
N GLY A 44 18.24 -12.70 -1.72
CA GLY A 44 17.17 -13.08 -0.79
C GLY A 44 17.58 -13.89 0.43
N MET A 45 18.79 -14.46 0.44
CA MET A 45 19.36 -15.19 1.58
C MET A 45 20.29 -14.34 2.45
N SER A 46 20.36 -13.02 2.18
CA SER A 46 21.14 -12.09 2.99
C SER A 46 20.71 -12.12 4.45
N THR A 47 21.68 -12.30 5.35
CA THR A 47 21.45 -12.31 6.80
C THR A 47 20.81 -11.01 7.27
N ASP A 48 21.22 -9.87 6.72
CA ASP A 48 20.68 -8.56 7.06
C ASP A 48 19.25 -8.39 6.54
N ALA A 49 18.95 -8.86 5.31
CA ALA A 49 17.60 -8.84 4.77
C ALA A 49 16.64 -9.66 5.65
N LEU A 50 17.03 -10.91 5.95
CA LEU A 50 16.25 -11.80 6.81
C LEU A 50 16.09 -11.25 8.23
N ARG A 51 17.14 -10.66 8.80
CA ARG A 51 17.10 -10.03 10.12
C ARG A 51 16.09 -8.88 10.16
N CYS A 52 16.08 -8.04 9.15
CA CYS A 52 15.13 -6.93 9.06
C CYS A 52 13.69 -7.42 8.84
N TYR A 53 13.48 -8.35 7.93
CA TYR A 53 12.17 -8.95 7.67
C TYR A 53 11.58 -9.61 8.92
N ASN A 54 12.39 -10.39 9.64
CA ASN A 54 11.94 -11.09 10.84
C ASN A 54 11.53 -10.16 11.99
N LYS A 55 11.90 -8.87 11.97
CA LYS A 55 11.43 -7.92 12.98
C LYS A 55 9.92 -7.69 12.95
N THR A 56 9.31 -7.71 11.77
CA THR A 56 7.86 -7.63 11.62
C THR A 56 7.22 -9.01 11.75
N TRP A 57 7.78 -9.99 11.09
CA TRP A 57 7.27 -11.34 11.01
C TRP A 57 7.16 -12.04 12.39
N GLU A 58 8.24 -12.06 13.19
CA GLU A 58 8.27 -12.66 14.53
C GLU A 58 7.40 -11.83 15.52
N ARG A 59 7.34 -10.52 15.36
CA ARG A 59 6.45 -9.67 16.17
C ARG A 59 4.97 -10.07 16.04
N ALA A 60 4.57 -10.55 14.87
CA ALA A 60 3.22 -11.05 14.62
C ALA A 60 2.96 -12.46 15.22
N GLY A 61 3.95 -13.05 15.89
CA GLY A 61 3.83 -14.36 16.55
C GLY A 61 4.20 -15.54 15.65
N ASN A 62 4.80 -15.31 14.50
CA ASN A 62 5.25 -16.37 13.61
C ASN A 62 6.63 -16.90 14.01
N ASP A 63 6.90 -18.14 13.64
CA ASP A 63 8.24 -18.70 13.72
C ASP A 63 9.18 -17.96 12.77
N LYS A 64 10.47 -17.92 13.12
CA LYS A 64 11.49 -17.23 12.35
C LYS A 64 11.50 -17.68 10.89
N PHE A 65 11.32 -16.72 9.97
CA PHE A 65 11.45 -16.97 8.54
C PHE A 65 12.91 -17.21 8.17
N ALA A 66 13.18 -18.31 7.50
CA ALA A 66 14.53 -18.74 7.13
C ALA A 66 14.68 -19.06 5.62
N GLY A 67 13.61 -18.92 4.85
CA GLY A 67 13.62 -19.14 3.40
C GLY A 67 14.21 -17.95 2.62
N PRO A 68 14.36 -18.09 1.30
CA PRO A 68 14.80 -16.99 0.45
C PRO A 68 13.74 -15.90 0.42
N LEU A 69 14.13 -14.68 0.79
CA LEU A 69 13.26 -13.51 0.70
C LEU A 69 13.11 -13.12 -0.77
N THR A 70 11.87 -12.99 -1.22
CA THR A 70 11.53 -12.56 -2.57
C THR A 70 10.72 -11.25 -2.53
N GLN A 71 10.60 -10.59 -3.69
CA GLN A 71 9.78 -9.41 -3.83
C GLN A 71 8.31 -9.67 -3.41
N ASP A 72 7.77 -10.84 -3.78
CA ASP A 72 6.39 -11.21 -3.44
C ASP A 72 6.19 -11.42 -1.94
N ILE A 73 7.12 -12.13 -1.28
CA ILE A 73 7.10 -12.33 0.17
C ILE A 73 7.15 -10.98 0.91
N LEU A 74 8.00 -10.05 0.44
CA LEU A 74 8.03 -8.70 1.00
C LEU A 74 6.73 -7.95 0.79
N LEU A 75 6.15 -7.99 -0.42
CA LEU A 75 4.88 -7.33 -0.72
C LEU A 75 3.72 -7.88 0.10
N ASP A 76 3.71 -9.18 0.37
CA ASP A 76 2.72 -9.82 1.22
C ASP A 76 2.87 -9.36 2.68
N GLU A 77 4.11 -9.25 3.17
CA GLU A 77 4.33 -8.73 4.52
C GLU A 77 3.96 -7.25 4.65
N TYR A 78 4.28 -6.43 3.66
CA TYR A 78 3.79 -5.04 3.60
C TYR A 78 2.25 -4.99 3.65
N ALA A 79 1.57 -5.89 2.95
CA ALA A 79 0.11 -5.94 2.95
C ALA A 79 -0.47 -6.35 4.32
N ARG A 80 0.16 -7.32 4.99
CA ARG A 80 -0.28 -7.78 6.32
C ARG A 80 0.02 -6.76 7.42
N GLU A 81 1.26 -6.27 7.44
CA GLU A 81 1.76 -5.43 8.53
C GLU A 81 1.26 -3.99 8.46
N LEU A 82 1.11 -3.42 7.24
CA LEU A 82 0.80 -2.02 7.01
C LEU A 82 -0.59 -1.82 6.35
N ASN A 83 -1.49 -2.78 6.58
CA ASN A 83 -2.85 -2.69 6.06
C ASN A 83 -3.56 -1.44 6.61
N PHE A 84 -4.32 -0.74 5.77
CA PHE A 84 -5.01 0.52 6.07
C PHE A 84 -4.11 1.72 6.44
N GLU A 85 -2.79 1.63 6.26
CA GLU A 85 -1.87 2.73 6.53
C GLU A 85 -1.53 3.57 5.28
N GLY A 86 -2.19 3.32 4.16
CA GLY A 86 -2.03 4.08 2.92
C GLY A 86 -0.74 3.78 2.13
N VAL A 87 0.08 2.85 2.60
CA VAL A 87 1.41 2.56 2.04
C VAL A 87 1.35 1.77 0.73
N ARG A 88 0.29 0.96 0.51
CA ARG A 88 0.23 -0.01 -0.59
C ARG A 88 0.34 0.61 -1.97
N TRP A 89 -0.41 1.68 -2.24
CA TRP A 89 -0.43 2.33 -3.55
C TRP A 89 0.92 2.95 -3.93
N PRO A 90 1.54 3.82 -3.10
CA PRO A 90 2.85 4.37 -3.41
C PRO A 90 3.95 3.30 -3.51
N LEU A 91 3.89 2.24 -2.70
CA LEU A 91 4.82 1.12 -2.78
C LEU A 91 4.75 0.42 -4.14
N LEU A 92 3.57 0.00 -4.56
CA LEU A 92 3.38 -0.68 -5.84
C LEU A 92 3.75 0.22 -7.03
N LYS A 93 3.43 1.51 -6.95
CA LYS A 93 3.83 2.50 -7.95
C LYS A 93 5.35 2.62 -8.04
N ARG A 94 6.05 2.78 -6.91
CA ARG A 94 7.51 2.85 -6.84
C ARG A 94 8.18 1.62 -7.46
N LEU A 95 7.59 0.45 -7.29
CA LEU A 95 8.09 -0.81 -7.82
C LEU A 95 7.70 -1.06 -9.29
N GLY A 96 6.86 -0.23 -9.89
CA GLY A 96 6.32 -0.43 -11.23
C GLY A 96 5.32 -1.60 -11.34
N LEU A 97 4.79 -2.07 -10.21
CA LEU A 97 3.92 -3.25 -10.13
C LEU A 97 2.43 -2.90 -9.97
N LEU A 98 2.09 -1.62 -9.90
CA LEU A 98 0.71 -1.21 -9.60
C LEU A 98 -0.30 -1.78 -10.60
N GLY A 99 -0.07 -1.59 -11.89
CA GLY A 99 -0.97 -2.08 -12.93
C GLY A 99 -1.11 -3.60 -12.96
N GLU A 100 -0.01 -4.32 -12.80
CA GLU A 100 0.00 -5.78 -12.72
C GLU A 100 -0.82 -6.28 -11.52
N ARG A 101 -0.58 -5.74 -10.34
CA ARG A 101 -1.24 -6.18 -9.10
C ARG A 101 -2.71 -5.80 -9.06
N VAL A 102 -3.10 -4.64 -9.61
CA VAL A 102 -4.52 -4.28 -9.75
C VAL A 102 -5.23 -5.28 -10.66
N LYS A 103 -4.66 -5.60 -11.82
CA LYS A 103 -5.26 -6.56 -12.75
C LYS A 103 -5.35 -7.98 -12.18
N ALA A 104 -4.40 -8.38 -11.35
CA ALA A 104 -4.37 -9.72 -10.76
C ALA A 104 -5.30 -9.88 -9.55
N HIS A 105 -5.43 -8.85 -8.70
CA HIS A 105 -5.98 -9.01 -7.35
C HIS A 105 -7.09 -8.02 -6.97
N TYR A 106 -7.23 -6.90 -7.68
CA TYR A 106 -8.22 -5.90 -7.28
C TYR A 106 -9.61 -6.23 -7.80
N GLY A 107 -10.59 -6.15 -6.93
CA GLY A 107 -11.98 -6.43 -7.29
C GLY A 107 -12.23 -7.94 -7.49
N GLU A 108 -12.40 -8.66 -6.39
CA GLU A 108 -12.71 -10.09 -6.41
C GLU A 108 -14.07 -10.38 -7.06
N THR A 109 -14.20 -11.54 -7.68
CA THR A 109 -15.48 -12.09 -8.15
C THR A 109 -16.15 -12.91 -7.06
N LYS A 110 -17.45 -13.16 -7.18
CA LYS A 110 -18.17 -14.12 -6.30
C LYS A 110 -17.59 -15.53 -6.34
N ALA A 111 -16.98 -15.93 -7.45
CA ALA A 111 -16.33 -17.23 -7.59
C ALA A 111 -15.05 -17.31 -6.73
N GLU A 112 -14.32 -16.20 -6.60
CA GLU A 112 -13.11 -16.09 -5.76
C GLU A 112 -13.46 -15.88 -4.28
N ASN A 113 -14.53 -15.13 -4.03
CA ASN A 113 -15.00 -14.81 -2.66
C ASN A 113 -16.53 -14.88 -2.58
N PRO A 114 -17.08 -16.00 -2.10
CA PRO A 114 -18.53 -16.21 -2.01
C PRO A 114 -19.29 -15.24 -1.09
N TYR A 115 -18.58 -14.52 -0.23
CA TYR A 115 -19.20 -13.55 0.69
C TYR A 115 -19.48 -12.19 0.05
N LEU A 116 -19.06 -11.98 -1.19
CA LEU A 116 -19.38 -10.76 -1.91
C LEU A 116 -20.85 -10.77 -2.36
N ASP A 117 -21.49 -9.61 -2.29
CA ASP A 117 -22.87 -9.41 -2.79
C ASP A 117 -22.91 -9.32 -4.34
N LYS A 118 -21.84 -8.87 -4.98
CA LYS A 118 -21.67 -8.77 -6.43
C LYS A 118 -20.22 -8.97 -6.87
N ASP A 119 -20.00 -9.16 -8.16
CA ASP A 119 -18.68 -9.21 -8.77
C ASP A 119 -18.07 -7.79 -8.86
N TYR A 120 -16.81 -7.69 -8.51
CA TYR A 120 -16.02 -6.46 -8.60
C TYR A 120 -14.89 -6.54 -9.65
N ALA A 121 -14.90 -7.57 -10.49
CA ALA A 121 -13.86 -7.79 -11.50
C ALA A 121 -13.74 -6.66 -12.53
N GLU A 122 -14.77 -5.85 -12.72
CA GLU A 122 -14.74 -4.66 -13.60
C GLU A 122 -13.63 -3.69 -13.22
N CYS A 123 -13.27 -3.61 -11.94
CA CYS A 123 -12.17 -2.78 -11.46
C CYS A 123 -10.82 -3.20 -12.06
N ARG A 124 -10.65 -4.48 -12.38
CA ARG A 124 -9.43 -5.01 -13.03
C ARG A 124 -9.29 -4.53 -14.46
N THR A 125 -10.40 -4.48 -15.19
CA THR A 125 -10.43 -4.11 -16.61
C THR A 125 -10.43 -2.60 -16.83
N SER A 126 -10.94 -1.83 -15.86
CA SER A 126 -10.99 -0.37 -15.93
C SER A 126 -9.64 0.30 -15.64
N PHE A 127 -8.67 -0.42 -15.09
CA PHE A 127 -7.35 0.13 -14.83
C PHE A 127 -6.53 0.24 -16.13
N VAL A 128 -6.23 1.47 -16.51
CA VAL A 128 -5.42 1.79 -17.70
C VAL A 128 -4.01 2.15 -17.25
N VAL A 129 -3.02 1.35 -17.67
CA VAL A 129 -1.59 1.60 -17.44
C VAL A 129 -1.19 2.91 -18.13
N GLY A 130 -0.37 3.71 -17.47
CA GLY A 130 0.04 5.03 -17.97
C GLY A 130 -0.95 6.16 -17.63
N LYS A 131 -2.18 5.82 -17.25
CA LYS A 131 -3.20 6.79 -16.79
C LYS A 131 -3.39 6.72 -15.29
N HIS A 132 -3.79 5.55 -14.78
CA HIS A 132 -4.23 5.41 -13.39
C HIS A 132 -3.08 5.25 -12.39
N GLU A 133 -1.82 5.18 -12.84
CA GLU A 133 -0.65 5.35 -11.97
C GLU A 133 -0.45 6.79 -11.51
N CYS A 134 -1.03 7.76 -12.21
CA CYS A 134 -0.97 9.17 -11.83
C CYS A 134 -2.37 9.69 -11.54
N TRP A 135 -2.51 10.52 -10.50
CA TRP A 135 -3.75 11.23 -10.24
C TRP A 135 -3.91 12.38 -11.24
N PRO A 136 -5.14 12.71 -11.64
CA PRO A 136 -5.38 13.92 -12.44
C PRO A 136 -5.03 15.16 -11.61
N ILE A 137 -4.42 16.13 -12.26
CA ILE A 137 -4.18 17.44 -11.66
C ILE A 137 -5.54 18.16 -11.57
N PRO A 138 -5.92 18.72 -10.41
CA PRO A 138 -7.17 19.47 -10.28
C PRO A 138 -7.25 20.60 -11.32
N GLN A 139 -8.39 20.72 -11.99
CA GLN A 139 -8.57 21.70 -13.06
C GLN A 139 -8.30 23.15 -12.58
N GLU A 140 -8.70 23.47 -11.37
CA GLU A 140 -8.43 24.77 -10.76
C GLU A 140 -6.93 25.13 -10.71
N GLN A 141 -6.06 24.15 -10.49
CA GLN A 141 -4.60 24.36 -10.48
C GLN A 141 -4.08 24.62 -11.90
N ILE A 142 -4.61 23.92 -12.89
CA ILE A 142 -4.27 24.13 -14.31
C ILE A 142 -4.70 25.51 -14.75
N ASP A 143 -5.90 25.96 -14.37
CA ASP A 143 -6.44 27.26 -14.72
C ASP A 143 -5.65 28.40 -14.09
N LEU A 144 -5.20 28.22 -12.85
CA LEU A 144 -4.36 29.20 -12.13
C LEU A 144 -2.95 29.33 -12.75
N MET A 145 -2.34 28.22 -13.15
CA MET A 145 -0.96 28.19 -13.66
C MET A 145 -0.86 28.44 -15.17
N GLY A 146 -1.99 28.35 -15.86
CA GLY A 146 -2.05 28.36 -17.32
C GLY A 146 -1.71 26.99 -17.94
N LYS A 147 -2.59 26.51 -18.79
CA LYS A 147 -2.50 25.17 -19.42
C LYS A 147 -1.20 24.95 -20.19
N GLU A 148 -0.62 26.00 -20.73
CA GLU A 148 0.66 25.94 -21.48
C GLU A 148 1.86 25.67 -20.58
N ASN A 149 1.82 26.18 -19.34
CA ASN A 149 2.90 26.03 -18.36
C ASN A 149 2.71 24.82 -17.46
N PHE A 150 1.46 24.39 -17.28
CA PHE A 150 1.07 23.32 -16.36
C PHE A 150 0.02 22.42 -17.01
N PRO A 151 0.41 21.57 -17.97
CA PRO A 151 -0.52 20.68 -18.64
C PRO A 151 -1.00 19.57 -17.71
N GLN A 152 -2.15 18.99 -18.01
CA GLN A 152 -2.65 17.79 -17.34
C GLN A 152 -1.68 16.60 -17.54
N ASN A 153 -1.71 15.65 -16.61
CA ASN A 153 -1.00 14.39 -16.78
C ASN A 153 -1.45 13.67 -18.05
N GLU A 154 -0.49 13.02 -18.71
CA GLU A 154 -0.74 12.24 -19.91
C GLU A 154 -1.91 11.27 -19.73
N ASN A 155 -2.73 11.10 -20.76
CA ASN A 155 -3.90 10.21 -20.78
C ASN A 155 -5.11 10.60 -19.88
N TRP A 156 -5.13 11.80 -19.30
CA TRP A 156 -6.26 12.32 -18.50
C TRP A 156 -7.13 13.33 -19.28
N TYR A 157 -7.03 13.37 -20.57
CA TYR A 157 -7.87 14.19 -21.45
C TYR A 157 -9.07 13.42 -21.97
#